data_147395ee649f74056f5bb29660c8a7d0
#
_entry.id   147395ee649f74056f5bb29660c8a7d0
#
_cell.length_a   1.000
_cell.length_b   1.000
_cell.length_c   1.000
_cell.angle_alpha   90.00
_cell.angle_beta   90.00
_cell.angle_gamma   90.00
#
_symmetry.space_group_name_H-M   'P 1'
#
loop_
_entity.id
_entity.type
_entity.pdbx_description
1 polymer ?
#
loop_
_entity_poly.entity_id
_entity_poly.type
_entity_poly.pdbx_seq_one_letter_code
_entity_poly.pdbx_strand_id
1 'polypeptide(L)'
;MLPKKGMVFPNVENLGPFPLAISYALKSELGSTHQAVKIIMRWTGAGERTVKNWIAGISGPSGQHLVDLIRHSDAVLEVILILARRQHIVAAQKLAEVRNELAETVELIDALMGDGNLTR
;
A
#
# COMPACT_ATOMS: atom_id res chain seq x y z
N MET A 1 16.21 5.83 8.93
CA MET A 1 15.31 4.89 8.87
C MET A 1 14.09 5.25 8.17
N LEU A 2 13.68 4.43 7.37
CA LEU A 2 12.57 4.73 6.54
C LEU A 2 11.27 4.48 7.22
N PRO A 3 10.30 5.28 6.98
CA PRO A 3 8.99 5.06 7.55
C PRO A 3 8.37 3.86 6.90
N LYS A 4 7.61 3.17 7.64
CA LYS A 4 6.98 2.07 7.13
C LYS A 4 5.81 2.44 6.38
N LYS A 5 5.05 3.33 6.89
CA LYS A 5 3.87 3.70 6.23
C LYS A 5 4.24 4.60 5.15
N GLY A 6 3.44 4.85 4.26
CA GLY A 6 3.76 5.71 3.21
C GLY A 6 4.71 5.14 2.25
N MET A 7 5.07 3.97 2.46
CA MET A 7 5.79 3.27 1.57
C MET A 7 6.23 3.93 0.35
N VAL A 8 7.30 4.55 0.35
CA VAL A 8 7.86 5.15 -0.82
C VAL A 8 9.07 4.33 -1.19
N PHE A 9 9.05 3.76 -2.36
CA PHE A 9 10.17 2.96 -2.81
C PHE A 9 11.24 3.90 -3.32
N PRO A 10 12.46 3.74 -2.86
CA PRO A 10 13.52 4.67 -3.19
C PRO A 10 13.84 4.70 -4.67
N ASN A 11 13.72 3.56 -5.33
CA ASN A 11 14.14 3.52 -6.71
C ASN A 11 13.47 2.36 -7.38
N VAL A 12 12.82 2.63 -8.50
CA VAL A 12 12.15 1.58 -9.25
C VAL A 12 13.08 0.45 -9.58
N GLU A 13 14.30 0.79 -9.94
CA GLU A 13 15.24 -0.23 -10.38
C GLU A 13 15.70 -1.11 -9.26
N ASN A 14 15.47 -0.70 -8.02
CA ASN A 14 15.90 -1.48 -6.88
C ASN A 14 14.87 -2.46 -6.38
N LEU A 15 13.71 -2.52 -7.03
CA LEU A 15 12.68 -3.45 -6.58
C LEU A 15 13.04 -4.89 -6.90
N GLY A 16 13.87 -5.09 -7.93
CA GLY A 16 14.26 -6.44 -8.28
C GLY A 16 13.19 -7.18 -9.04
N PRO A 17 13.34 -8.50 -9.17
CA PRO A 17 12.37 -9.30 -9.90
C PRO A 17 11.02 -9.29 -9.19
N PHE A 18 10.01 -9.63 -9.96
CA PHE A 18 8.64 -9.61 -9.47
C PHE A 18 8.45 -10.32 -8.12
N PRO A 19 8.94 -11.55 -7.94
CA PRO A 19 8.70 -12.21 -6.63
C PRO A 19 9.31 -11.45 -5.47
N LEU A 20 10.47 -10.85 -5.67
CA LEU A 20 11.11 -10.11 -4.60
C LEU A 20 10.38 -8.81 -4.32
N ALA A 21 9.88 -8.16 -5.36
CA ALA A 21 9.13 -6.94 -5.18
C ALA A 21 7.84 -7.20 -4.39
N ILE A 22 7.17 -8.29 -4.70
CA ILE A 22 5.96 -8.66 -3.98
C ILE A 22 6.30 -9.01 -2.53
N SER A 23 7.38 -9.74 -2.33
CA SER A 23 7.82 -10.08 -0.99
C SER A 23 8.02 -8.81 -0.16
N TYR A 24 8.71 -7.84 -0.74
CA TYR A 24 8.96 -6.59 -0.07
C TYR A 24 7.64 -5.89 0.29
N ALA A 25 6.71 -5.86 -0.65
CA ALA A 25 5.43 -5.21 -0.42
C ALA A 25 4.65 -5.89 0.71
N LEU A 26 4.60 -7.21 0.69
CA LEU A 26 3.85 -7.93 1.70
C LEU A 26 4.46 -7.75 3.08
N LYS A 27 5.78 -7.79 3.17
CA LYS A 27 6.43 -7.58 4.46
C LYS A 27 6.23 -6.16 4.95
N SER A 28 6.23 -5.20 4.04
CA SER A 28 5.98 -3.82 4.43
C SER A 28 4.57 -3.64 4.95
N GLU A 29 3.63 -4.33 4.34
CA GLU A 29 2.23 -4.18 4.71
C GLU A 29 1.91 -4.91 6.01
N LEU A 30 2.39 -6.12 6.16
CA LEU A 30 1.96 -7.00 7.24
C LEU A 30 3.09 -7.59 8.07
N GLY A 31 4.31 -7.53 7.60
CA GLY A 31 5.40 -8.22 8.25
C GLY A 31 5.51 -9.64 7.74
N SER A 32 6.29 -10.46 8.44
CA SER A 32 6.54 -11.82 7.99
C SER A 32 6.18 -12.85 9.06
N THR A 33 5.26 -12.50 9.94
CA THR A 33 4.87 -13.37 11.02
C THR A 33 3.85 -14.39 10.55
N HIS A 34 3.56 -15.35 11.42
CA HIS A 34 2.52 -16.32 11.12
C HIS A 34 1.17 -15.64 10.95
N GLN A 35 0.95 -14.57 11.69
CA GLN A 35 -0.29 -13.82 11.55
C GLN A 35 -0.41 -13.22 10.15
N ALA A 36 0.69 -12.72 9.62
CA ALA A 36 0.68 -12.18 8.26
C ALA A 36 0.31 -13.25 7.26
N VAL A 37 0.85 -14.47 7.44
CA VAL A 37 0.52 -15.56 6.54
C VAL A 37 -0.98 -15.84 6.57
N LYS A 38 -1.56 -15.85 7.74
CA LYS A 38 -2.97 -16.14 7.86
C LYS A 38 -3.84 -15.06 7.22
N ILE A 39 -3.45 -13.82 7.37
CA ILE A 39 -4.19 -12.73 6.76
C ILE A 39 -4.17 -12.86 5.24
N ILE A 40 -3.00 -13.13 4.69
CA ILE A 40 -2.87 -13.25 3.24
C ILE A 40 -3.65 -14.46 2.73
N MET A 41 -3.62 -15.56 3.48
CA MET A 41 -4.41 -16.70 3.10
C MET A 41 -5.89 -16.36 3.03
N ARG A 42 -6.33 -15.54 3.98
CA ARG A 42 -7.73 -15.15 4.01
C ARG A 42 -8.09 -14.24 2.83
N TRP A 43 -7.16 -13.37 2.46
CA TRP A 43 -7.38 -12.46 1.34
C TRP A 43 -7.47 -13.19 0.01
N THR A 44 -6.68 -14.24 -0.16
CA THR A 44 -6.49 -14.84 -1.48
C THR A 44 -7.05 -16.24 -1.61
N GLY A 45 -7.24 -16.92 -0.50
CA GLY A 45 -7.64 -18.33 -0.59
C GLY A 45 -6.49 -19.25 -0.91
N ALA A 46 -5.26 -18.72 -1.01
CA ALA A 46 -4.12 -19.57 -1.30
C ALA A 46 -3.73 -20.38 -0.07
N GLY A 47 -3.02 -21.47 -0.28
CA GLY A 47 -2.57 -22.29 0.81
C GLY A 47 -1.39 -21.69 1.54
N GLU A 48 -1.11 -22.25 2.70
CA GLU A 48 -0.07 -21.72 3.56
C GLU A 48 1.30 -21.75 2.90
N ARG A 49 1.63 -22.85 2.27
CA ARG A 49 2.94 -22.96 1.65
C ARG A 49 3.09 -21.94 0.53
N THR A 50 2.05 -21.76 -0.24
CA THR A 50 2.07 -20.79 -1.33
C THR A 50 2.31 -19.39 -0.80
N VAL A 51 1.59 -19.02 0.26
CA VAL A 51 1.74 -17.70 0.83
C VAL A 51 3.13 -17.51 1.41
N LYS A 52 3.64 -18.53 2.07
CA LYS A 52 4.98 -18.44 2.63
C LYS A 52 6.02 -18.25 1.53
N ASN A 53 5.81 -18.88 0.38
CA ASN A 53 6.72 -18.68 -0.74
C ASN A 53 6.65 -17.25 -1.27
N TRP A 54 5.48 -16.65 -1.25
CA TRP A 54 5.37 -15.25 -1.66
C TRP A 54 6.13 -14.35 -0.70
N ILE A 55 5.97 -14.57 0.60
CA ILE A 55 6.63 -13.74 1.59
C ILE A 55 8.15 -13.93 1.52
N ALA A 56 8.58 -15.14 1.21
CA ALA A 56 10.00 -15.41 1.11
C ALA A 56 10.62 -14.94 -0.20
N GLY A 57 9.81 -14.55 -1.16
CA GLY A 57 10.34 -14.09 -2.43
C GLY A 57 10.74 -15.22 -3.36
N ILE A 58 10.29 -16.43 -3.06
CA ILE A 58 10.61 -17.59 -3.89
C ILE A 58 9.75 -17.61 -5.13
N SER A 59 8.48 -17.26 -4.99
CA SER A 59 7.58 -17.19 -6.13
C SER A 59 6.62 -16.05 -5.88
N GLY A 60 5.91 -15.66 -6.92
CA GLY A 60 4.95 -14.58 -6.81
C GLY A 60 3.56 -15.02 -7.19
N PRO A 61 2.56 -14.26 -6.75
CA PRO A 61 1.19 -14.55 -7.11
C PRO A 61 0.93 -14.20 -8.57
N SER A 62 -0.06 -14.83 -9.14
CA SER A 62 -0.46 -14.48 -10.50
C SER A 62 -1.96 -14.64 -10.59
N GLY A 63 -2.51 -14.13 -11.67
CA GLY A 63 -3.93 -14.26 -11.92
C GLY A 63 -4.77 -13.74 -10.78
N GLN A 64 -5.74 -14.53 -10.38
CA GLN A 64 -6.68 -14.10 -9.38
C GLN A 64 -6.03 -13.79 -8.04
N HIS A 65 -4.98 -14.53 -7.68
CA HIS A 65 -4.30 -14.27 -6.43
C HIS A 65 -3.71 -12.87 -6.40
N LEU A 66 -3.13 -12.43 -7.50
CA LEU A 66 -2.58 -11.09 -7.58
C LEU A 66 -3.69 -10.05 -7.48
N VAL A 67 -4.79 -10.28 -8.17
CA VAL A 67 -5.92 -9.37 -8.10
C VAL A 67 -6.41 -9.26 -6.66
N ASP A 68 -6.50 -10.39 -5.97
CA ASP A 68 -6.96 -10.39 -4.59
C ASP A 68 -6.02 -9.60 -3.69
N LEU A 69 -4.72 -9.75 -3.91
CA LEU A 69 -3.76 -9.00 -3.12
C LEU A 69 -3.88 -7.50 -3.37
N ILE A 70 -4.03 -7.12 -4.61
CA ILE A 70 -4.18 -5.71 -4.94
C ILE A 70 -5.44 -5.14 -4.31
N ARG A 71 -6.48 -5.95 -4.23
CA ARG A 71 -7.72 -5.51 -3.65
C ARG A 71 -7.59 -5.16 -2.18
N HIS A 72 -6.65 -5.81 -1.49
CA HIS A 72 -6.51 -5.64 -0.05
C HIS A 72 -5.24 -4.93 0.40
N SER A 73 -4.30 -4.67 -0.50
CA SER A 73 -3.00 -4.15 -0.10
C SER A 73 -2.58 -3.00 -0.98
N ASP A 74 -2.48 -1.83 -0.38
CA ASP A 74 -1.98 -0.67 -1.09
C ASP A 74 -0.51 -0.85 -1.45
N ALA A 75 0.25 -1.52 -0.60
CA ALA A 75 1.67 -1.72 -0.89
C ALA A 75 1.86 -2.59 -2.13
N VAL A 76 1.04 -3.64 -2.27
CA VAL A 76 1.14 -4.48 -3.44
C VAL A 76 0.72 -3.71 -4.68
N LEU A 77 -0.35 -2.93 -4.57
CA LEU A 77 -0.79 -2.12 -5.71
C LEU A 77 0.31 -1.16 -6.13
N GLU A 78 0.95 -0.52 -5.17
CA GLU A 78 2.00 0.44 -5.47
C GLU A 78 3.17 -0.24 -6.19
N VAL A 79 3.59 -1.40 -5.70
CA VAL A 79 4.68 -2.13 -6.34
C VAL A 79 4.33 -2.51 -7.77
N ILE A 80 3.10 -2.96 -7.98
CA ILE A 80 2.68 -3.35 -9.32
C ILE A 80 2.70 -2.15 -10.26
N LEU A 81 2.23 -1.00 -9.80
CA LEU A 81 2.22 0.18 -10.64
C LEU A 81 3.64 0.64 -10.96
N ILE A 82 4.54 0.53 -10.00
CA ILE A 82 5.92 0.90 -10.23
C ILE A 82 6.55 -0.05 -11.24
N LEU A 83 6.34 -1.35 -11.07
CA LEU A 83 6.89 -2.32 -12.00
C LEU A 83 6.33 -2.15 -13.40
N ALA A 84 5.09 -1.71 -13.48
CA ALA A 84 4.46 -1.46 -14.77
C ALA A 84 4.81 -0.09 -15.33
N ARG A 85 5.65 0.67 -14.60
CA ARG A 85 6.05 2.00 -15.02
C ARG A 85 4.87 2.96 -15.07
N ARG A 86 3.96 2.79 -14.15
CA ARG A 86 2.78 3.65 -14.04
C ARG A 86 2.73 4.33 -12.68
N GLN A 87 3.90 4.61 -12.10
CA GLN A 87 3.94 5.18 -10.75
C GLN A 87 3.31 6.56 -10.67
N HIS A 88 3.12 7.22 -11.82
CA HIS A 88 2.43 8.51 -11.79
C HIS A 88 1.00 8.36 -11.29
N ILE A 89 0.41 7.20 -11.44
CA ILE A 89 -0.94 6.97 -10.94
C ILE A 89 -0.92 6.96 -9.41
N VAL A 90 0.11 6.36 -8.83
CA VAL A 90 0.25 6.35 -7.38
C VAL A 90 0.39 7.77 -6.86
N ALA A 91 1.25 8.55 -7.51
CA ALA A 91 1.48 9.92 -7.07
C ALA A 91 0.21 10.75 -7.17
N ALA A 92 -0.52 10.60 -8.27
CA ALA A 92 -1.76 11.36 -8.44
C ALA A 92 -2.77 11.01 -7.38
N GLN A 93 -2.87 9.73 -7.05
CA GLN A 93 -3.81 9.29 -6.04
C GLN A 93 -3.45 9.84 -4.68
N LYS A 94 -2.17 9.83 -4.34
CA LYS A 94 -1.74 10.34 -3.06
C LYS A 94 -1.96 11.86 -2.97
N LEU A 95 -1.74 12.56 -4.05
CA LEU A 95 -2.00 13.99 -4.06
C LEU A 95 -3.48 14.28 -3.85
N ALA A 96 -4.34 13.48 -4.48
CA ALA A 96 -5.77 13.67 -4.31
C ALA A 96 -6.18 13.42 -2.86
N GLU A 97 -5.62 12.41 -2.24
CA GLU A 97 -5.93 12.12 -0.85
C GLU A 97 -5.48 13.26 0.07
N VAL A 98 -4.28 13.77 -0.17
CA VAL A 98 -3.77 14.86 0.63
C VAL A 98 -4.66 16.10 0.46
N ARG A 99 -5.06 16.37 -0.77
CA ARG A 99 -5.92 17.51 -1.00
C ARG A 99 -7.24 17.37 -0.25
N ASN A 100 -7.82 16.18 -0.26
CA ASN A 100 -9.06 15.95 0.45
C ASN A 100 -8.90 16.13 1.95
N GLU A 101 -7.80 15.63 2.48
CA GLU A 101 -7.54 15.79 3.90
C GLU A 101 -7.35 17.24 4.27
N LEU A 102 -6.67 17.99 3.43
CA LEU A 102 -6.48 19.40 3.70
C LEU A 102 -7.80 20.15 3.63
N ALA A 103 -8.64 19.79 2.68
CA ALA A 103 -9.94 20.45 2.56
C ALA A 103 -10.78 20.19 3.80
N GLU A 104 -10.76 18.97 4.30
CA GLU A 104 -11.50 18.65 5.53
C GLU A 104 -10.95 19.41 6.70
N THR A 105 -9.64 19.52 6.78
CA THR A 105 -8.99 20.25 7.85
C THR A 105 -9.37 21.72 7.80
N VAL A 106 -9.37 22.28 6.61
CA VAL A 106 -9.74 23.68 6.44
C VAL A 106 -11.19 23.91 6.87
N GLU A 107 -12.08 23.00 6.50
CA GLU A 107 -13.46 23.12 6.90
C GLU A 107 -13.60 23.08 8.43
N LEU A 108 -12.85 22.21 9.06
CA LEU A 108 -12.90 22.09 10.50
C LEU A 108 -12.38 23.36 11.15
N ILE A 109 -11.30 23.90 10.64
CA ILE A 109 -10.74 25.13 11.16
C ILE A 109 -11.72 26.26 10.96
N ASP A 110 -12.33 26.35 9.80
CA ASP A 110 -13.31 27.40 9.53
C ASP A 110 -14.49 27.30 10.48
N ALA A 111 -14.94 26.09 10.75
CA ALA A 111 -16.04 25.92 11.67
C ALA A 111 -15.68 26.43 13.06
N LEU A 112 -14.47 26.12 13.51
CA LEU A 112 -14.05 26.59 14.82
C LEU A 112 -13.81 28.08 14.86
N MET A 113 -13.15 28.58 13.81
CA MET A 113 -12.85 30.01 13.75
C MET A 113 -14.07 30.82 13.41
N GLY A 114 -14.98 30.21 12.66
CA GLY A 114 -16.19 30.92 12.30
C GLY A 114 -16.98 31.34 13.51
N ASP A 115 -17.03 30.49 14.53
CA ASP A 115 -17.71 30.86 15.76
C ASP A 115 -17.03 32.04 16.38
N GLY A 116 -15.72 32.02 16.41
CA GLY A 116 -14.99 33.14 16.97
C GLY A 116 -15.19 34.38 16.15
N ASN A 117 -15.23 34.24 14.86
CA ASN A 117 -15.41 35.41 14.01
C ASN A 117 -16.75 36.04 14.24
N LEU A 118 -17.74 35.24 14.50
CA LEU A 118 -19.07 35.80 14.66
C LEU A 118 -19.16 36.66 15.88
N THR A 119 -18.27 36.48 16.77
CA THR A 119 -18.34 37.22 18.00
C THR A 119 -17.76 38.62 17.89
N ARG A 120 -17.12 38.89 16.77
CA ARG A 120 -16.52 40.18 16.62
C ARG A 120 -17.41 41.25 16.43
#